data_20fa71a48e100c8497a88fe6b0a5e66a
#
_entry.id   20fa71a48e100c8497a88fe6b0a5e66a
#
_cell.length_a   1.000
_cell.length_b   1.000
_cell.length_c   1.000
_cell.angle_alpha   90.00
_cell.angle_beta   90.00
_cell.angle_gamma   90.00
#
_symmetry.space_group_name_H-M   'P 1'
#
loop_
_entity.id
_entity.type
_entity.pdbx_description
1 polymer ?
#
loop_
_entity_poly.entity_id
_entity_poly.type
_entity_poly.pdbx_seq_one_letter_code
_entity_poly.pdbx_strand_id
1 'polypeptide(L)'
;MTSRTFKRTTRLIGRMACFGLLLVSPLWAQQSMITLDGDVRLFAVLSALHAAGLSFGPAASPGVDAVRQRVQDAIDKDVPSELREKLKQFYASHQEGTDRSAELSKYMSLALVLDQPPKWGFVWSHDKLPPDVLPIEEFQPLVKEFYEATHLEKLWGQTQPALESYIETQQVPIMRTIQQTEAYLRLPSSSYLGRRYSIAIDMLGASSAALARNYGEDYYLVISPAPRANLDEIRHQFLHFVLDPLSLKYANRFYHKQALMEVAAKNPNLDPQFRKDFMLYAIECVIRAAELRMRKLPTAKADDELTRNAATGFFLIKHFYNQLQEFEKGEQGIREALGDMVESIDMEAEKKYAASLPLVTVPPTPAPPKRPRTENEKKLDEAEDLISEEKYELAKKIFRQIADSDADLRSKALYGLGVACSLQRNPEDARSYFEQAIADKNADSATKAWSHVYLGRLFDLEGERESALREYAAAVQLGEDTRGALAAAKRGLDKPFGEKLRPEK
;
A
#
# COMPACT_ATOMS: atom_id res chain seq x y z
N MET A 1 -51.46 -26.46 88.24
CA MET A 1 -50.46 -26.59 89.32
C MET A 1 -49.10 -26.29 88.71
N THR A 2 -48.40 -25.34 89.31
CA THR A 2 -47.00 -24.95 89.32
C THR A 2 -46.33 -24.55 87.96
N SER A 3 -46.33 -23.25 87.91
CA SER A 3 -45.34 -22.31 87.33
C SER A 3 -43.87 -22.71 87.51
N ARG A 4 -43.07 -22.55 86.45
CA ARG A 4 -41.67 -22.19 86.62
C ARG A 4 -41.22 -21.26 85.45
N THR A 5 -41.06 -20.02 85.83
CA THR A 5 -40.37 -18.97 85.09
C THR A 5 -38.93 -19.31 84.89
N PHE A 6 -38.41 -19.15 83.61
CA PHE A 6 -37.00 -19.16 83.30
C PHE A 6 -36.59 -17.88 82.60
N LYS A 7 -35.66 -17.12 83.21
CA LYS A 7 -35.13 -15.86 82.77
C LYS A 7 -34.27 -16.05 81.54
N ARG A 8 -34.57 -15.34 80.47
CA ARG A 8 -33.70 -15.24 79.25
C ARG A 8 -32.67 -14.13 79.44
N THR A 9 -31.40 -14.48 79.55
CA THR A 9 -30.22 -13.62 79.40
C THR A 9 -29.98 -13.34 77.91
N THR A 10 -30.09 -12.08 77.56
CA THR A 10 -29.79 -11.59 76.21
C THR A 10 -28.28 -11.51 76.03
N ARG A 11 -27.74 -12.31 75.14
CA ARG A 11 -26.37 -12.14 74.59
C ARG A 11 -26.46 -11.38 73.28
N LEU A 12 -25.93 -10.21 73.23
CA LEU A 12 -25.63 -9.42 72.02
C LEU A 12 -24.51 -10.16 71.26
N ILE A 13 -24.82 -10.68 70.06
CA ILE A 13 -23.84 -11.15 69.09
C ILE A 13 -23.74 -10.08 68.01
N GLY A 14 -22.60 -9.37 68.04
CA GLY A 14 -22.28 -8.40 66.98
C GLY A 14 -22.15 -9.10 65.63
N ARG A 15 -22.98 -8.71 64.68
CA ARG A 15 -22.80 -9.06 63.28
C ARG A 15 -21.70 -8.17 62.68
N MET A 16 -20.51 -8.74 62.55
CA MET A 16 -19.47 -8.22 61.66
C MET A 16 -19.95 -8.38 60.20
N ALA A 17 -20.38 -7.28 59.60
CA ALA A 17 -20.63 -7.23 58.17
C ALA A 17 -19.28 -7.20 57.47
N CYS A 18 -18.84 -8.35 56.90
CA CYS A 18 -17.77 -8.39 55.90
C CYS A 18 -18.29 -7.72 54.64
N PHE A 19 -17.91 -6.45 54.44
CA PHE A 19 -17.98 -5.81 53.15
C PHE A 19 -16.90 -6.45 52.27
N GLY A 20 -17.30 -7.47 51.49
CA GLY A 20 -16.51 -7.96 50.38
C GLY A 20 -16.41 -6.85 49.35
N LEU A 21 -15.27 -6.16 49.27
CA LEU A 21 -14.86 -5.38 48.12
C LEU A 21 -14.71 -6.35 46.95
N LEU A 22 -15.76 -6.48 46.16
CA LEU A 22 -15.64 -6.96 44.79
C LEU A 22 -14.78 -5.93 44.08
N LEU A 23 -13.48 -6.20 43.98
CA LEU A 23 -12.60 -5.61 42.99
C LEU A 23 -13.14 -6.02 41.64
N VAL A 24 -14.03 -5.20 41.09
CA VAL A 24 -14.33 -5.22 39.65
C VAL A 24 -13.06 -4.73 39.00
N SER A 25 -12.18 -5.66 38.66
CA SER A 25 -11.10 -5.40 37.71
C SER A 25 -11.78 -4.84 36.45
N PRO A 26 -11.38 -3.68 35.94
CA PRO A 26 -11.86 -3.25 34.65
C PRO A 26 -11.42 -4.36 33.68
N LEU A 27 -12.38 -5.10 33.13
CA LEU A 27 -12.15 -5.86 31.93
C LEU A 27 -11.71 -4.80 30.91
N TRP A 28 -10.42 -4.69 30.70
CA TRP A 28 -9.89 -4.11 29.49
C TRP A 28 -10.49 -4.99 28.40
N ALA A 29 -11.49 -4.47 27.70
CA ALA A 29 -12.01 -5.10 26.51
C ALA A 29 -10.79 -5.32 25.63
N GLN A 30 -10.35 -6.57 25.51
CA GLN A 30 -9.25 -6.96 24.65
C GLN A 30 -9.72 -6.59 23.25
N GLN A 31 -9.21 -5.48 22.74
CA GLN A 31 -9.61 -4.97 21.43
C GLN A 31 -9.32 -6.07 20.44
N SER A 32 -10.35 -6.52 19.74
CA SER A 32 -10.20 -7.59 18.74
C SER A 32 -9.10 -7.18 17.76
N MET A 33 -8.13 -8.06 17.52
CA MET A 33 -7.06 -7.84 16.54
C MET A 33 -7.59 -7.80 15.10
N ILE A 34 -8.84 -8.26 14.91
CA ILE A 34 -9.54 -8.29 13.62
C ILE A 34 -10.86 -7.54 13.80
N THR A 35 -11.07 -6.52 12.99
CA THR A 35 -12.29 -5.72 13.01
C THR A 35 -12.99 -5.74 11.65
N LEU A 36 -14.32 -5.64 11.67
CA LEU A 36 -15.15 -5.49 10.48
C LEU A 36 -16.18 -4.41 10.79
N ASP A 37 -16.01 -3.23 10.19
CA ASP A 37 -16.85 -2.08 10.47
C ASP A 37 -16.80 -1.07 9.31
N GLY A 38 -17.61 -0.02 9.38
CA GLY A 38 -17.49 1.16 8.53
C GLY A 38 -16.46 2.16 9.06
N ASP A 39 -16.00 3.05 8.18
CA ASP A 39 -15.08 4.11 8.56
C ASP A 39 -15.61 5.48 8.09
N VAL A 40 -15.92 6.36 9.05
CA VAL A 40 -16.46 7.68 8.75
C VAL A 40 -15.49 8.56 7.95
N ARG A 41 -14.18 8.32 8.05
CA ARG A 41 -13.16 9.05 7.30
C ARG A 41 -13.23 8.68 5.82
N LEU A 42 -13.32 7.37 5.52
CA LEU A 42 -13.57 6.87 4.17
C LEU A 42 -14.87 7.43 3.61
N PHE A 43 -15.94 7.38 4.39
CA PHE A 43 -17.23 7.90 3.97
C PHE A 43 -17.18 9.40 3.65
N ALA A 44 -16.48 10.19 4.45
CA ALA A 44 -16.34 11.63 4.25
C ALA A 44 -15.50 11.97 3.00
N VAL A 45 -14.33 11.34 2.87
CA VAL A 45 -13.43 11.58 1.73
C VAL A 45 -14.10 11.17 0.41
N LEU A 46 -14.76 10.02 0.38
CA LEU A 46 -15.44 9.55 -0.82
C LEU A 46 -16.69 10.38 -1.15
N SER A 47 -17.41 10.88 -0.15
CA SER A 47 -18.53 11.83 -0.36
C SER A 47 -18.02 13.15 -0.95
N ALA A 48 -16.90 13.67 -0.46
CA ALA A 48 -16.27 14.88 -1.00
C ALA A 48 -15.81 14.70 -2.46
N LEU A 49 -15.25 13.53 -2.79
CA LEU A 49 -14.91 13.17 -4.16
C LEU A 49 -16.14 13.06 -5.06
N HIS A 50 -17.25 12.56 -4.53
CA HIS A 50 -18.52 12.55 -5.28
C HIS A 50 -19.00 13.97 -5.57
N ALA A 51 -18.88 14.90 -4.62
CA ALA A 51 -19.14 16.32 -4.84
C ALA A 51 -18.19 16.95 -5.86
N ALA A 52 -16.96 16.46 -5.96
CA ALA A 52 -16.00 16.84 -7.01
C ALA A 52 -16.34 16.28 -8.41
N GLY A 53 -17.35 15.41 -8.50
CA GLY A 53 -17.81 14.83 -9.78
C GLY A 53 -17.28 13.41 -10.06
N LEU A 54 -16.61 12.75 -9.10
CA LEU A 54 -16.21 11.36 -9.27
C LEU A 54 -17.43 10.45 -9.14
N SER A 55 -17.70 9.63 -10.17
CA SER A 55 -18.77 8.63 -10.15
C SER A 55 -18.23 7.27 -9.69
N PHE A 56 -18.92 6.62 -8.77
CA PHE A 56 -18.53 5.30 -8.22
C PHE A 56 -19.12 4.11 -8.97
N GLY A 57 -19.83 4.34 -10.05
CA GLY A 57 -20.48 3.26 -10.82
C GLY A 57 -21.76 2.73 -10.17
N PRO A 58 -22.31 1.61 -10.67
CA PRO A 58 -23.56 1.05 -10.15
C PRO A 58 -23.41 0.56 -8.72
N ALA A 59 -24.47 0.72 -7.92
CA ALA A 59 -24.52 0.19 -6.56
C ALA A 59 -24.74 -1.32 -6.54
N ALA A 60 -24.25 -1.98 -5.48
CA ALA A 60 -24.34 -3.42 -5.32
C ALA A 60 -25.71 -3.91 -4.85
N SER A 61 -26.49 -3.03 -4.21
CA SER A 61 -27.78 -3.37 -3.61
C SER A 61 -28.64 -2.12 -3.42
N PRO A 62 -29.97 -2.29 -3.25
CA PRO A 62 -30.86 -1.17 -2.94
C PRO A 62 -30.49 -0.38 -1.67
N GLY A 63 -29.93 -1.05 -0.66
CA GLY A 63 -29.47 -0.38 0.57
C GLY A 63 -28.29 0.54 0.31
N VAL A 64 -27.32 0.13 -0.51
CA VAL A 64 -26.18 0.95 -0.94
C VAL A 64 -26.66 2.09 -1.83
N ASP A 65 -27.60 1.85 -2.74
CA ASP A 65 -28.22 2.89 -3.57
C ASP A 65 -28.87 3.98 -2.72
N ALA A 66 -29.63 3.59 -1.69
CA ALA A 66 -30.28 4.53 -0.78
C ALA A 66 -29.28 5.40 -0.01
N VAL A 67 -28.12 4.83 0.38
CA VAL A 67 -27.02 5.60 1.01
C VAL A 67 -26.46 6.63 0.03
N ARG A 68 -26.11 6.19 -1.19
CA ARG A 68 -25.56 7.06 -2.23
C ARG A 68 -26.51 8.20 -2.62
N GLN A 69 -27.82 7.88 -2.72
CA GLN A 69 -28.84 8.89 -3.01
C GLN A 69 -28.90 9.97 -1.91
N ARG A 70 -28.86 9.57 -0.64
CA ARG A 70 -28.83 10.54 0.48
C ARG A 70 -27.59 11.41 0.44
N VAL A 71 -26.43 10.86 0.08
CA VAL A 71 -25.19 11.62 -0.10
C VAL A 71 -25.36 12.61 -1.25
N GLN A 72 -25.95 12.20 -2.38
CA GLN A 72 -26.21 13.08 -3.51
C GLN A 72 -27.17 14.21 -3.13
N ASP A 73 -28.28 13.89 -2.45
CA ASP A 73 -29.27 14.87 -2.00
C ASP A 73 -28.63 15.91 -1.06
N ALA A 74 -27.74 15.48 -0.16
CA ALA A 74 -27.00 16.37 0.73
C ALA A 74 -26.01 17.26 -0.05
N ILE A 75 -25.31 16.70 -1.03
CA ILE A 75 -24.41 17.45 -1.90
C ILE A 75 -25.19 18.54 -2.66
N ASP A 76 -26.32 18.21 -3.23
CA ASP A 76 -27.11 19.14 -4.05
C ASP A 76 -27.73 20.25 -3.23
N LYS A 77 -28.12 19.96 -1.99
CA LYS A 77 -28.79 20.89 -1.09
C LYS A 77 -27.85 21.75 -0.25
N ASP A 78 -26.84 21.10 0.35
CA ASP A 78 -26.11 21.67 1.48
C ASP A 78 -24.67 22.11 1.12
N VAL A 79 -24.10 21.65 -0.02
CA VAL A 79 -22.74 22.03 -0.42
C VAL A 79 -22.75 23.40 -1.13
N PRO A 80 -22.09 24.42 -0.55
CA PRO A 80 -21.96 25.72 -1.21
C PRO A 80 -21.30 25.60 -2.58
N SER A 81 -21.74 26.41 -3.56
CA SER A 81 -21.17 26.38 -4.91
C SER A 81 -19.67 26.64 -4.94
N GLU A 82 -19.18 27.53 -4.07
CA GLU A 82 -17.75 27.81 -3.92
C GLU A 82 -16.95 26.58 -3.46
N LEU A 83 -17.44 25.87 -2.44
CA LEU A 83 -16.80 24.65 -1.96
C LEU A 83 -16.81 23.55 -3.03
N ARG A 84 -17.93 23.38 -3.71
CA ARG A 84 -18.05 22.41 -4.81
C ARG A 84 -17.04 22.70 -5.93
N GLU A 85 -16.83 23.96 -6.24
CA GLU A 85 -15.84 24.35 -7.25
C GLU A 85 -14.40 24.11 -6.78
N LYS A 86 -14.09 24.43 -5.51
CA LYS A 86 -12.78 24.09 -4.89
C LYS A 86 -12.50 22.60 -4.97
N LEU A 87 -13.48 21.75 -4.62
CA LEU A 87 -13.34 20.28 -4.67
C LEU A 87 -13.08 19.79 -6.10
N LYS A 88 -13.83 20.33 -7.10
CA LYS A 88 -13.64 19.99 -8.52
C LYS A 88 -12.27 20.40 -9.04
N GLN A 89 -11.85 21.63 -8.75
CA GLN A 89 -10.55 22.14 -9.17
C GLN A 89 -9.42 21.36 -8.55
N PHE A 90 -9.52 21.05 -7.24
CA PHE A 90 -8.53 20.22 -6.56
C PHE A 90 -8.42 18.85 -7.22
N TYR A 91 -9.55 18.15 -7.38
CA TYR A 91 -9.57 16.82 -7.99
C TYR A 91 -9.00 16.86 -9.42
N ALA A 92 -9.39 17.82 -10.25
CA ALA A 92 -8.92 17.94 -11.62
C ALA A 92 -7.42 18.23 -11.72
N SER A 93 -6.87 19.05 -10.79
CA SER A 93 -5.44 19.40 -10.79
C SER A 93 -4.53 18.30 -10.27
N HIS A 94 -5.06 17.30 -9.53
CA HIS A 94 -4.29 16.20 -8.95
C HIS A 94 -4.57 14.84 -9.61
N GLN A 95 -5.26 14.82 -10.74
CA GLN A 95 -5.44 13.61 -11.53
C GLN A 95 -4.12 13.18 -12.20
N GLU A 96 -3.67 11.97 -11.89
CA GLU A 96 -2.51 11.34 -12.50
C GLU A 96 -2.95 10.22 -13.45
N GLY A 97 -3.20 10.56 -14.70
CA GLY A 97 -3.53 9.56 -15.73
C GLY A 97 -5.03 9.21 -15.81
N THR A 98 -5.32 8.05 -16.40
CA THR A 98 -6.68 7.59 -16.71
C THR A 98 -7.14 6.41 -15.86
N ASP A 99 -6.28 5.91 -14.97
CA ASP A 99 -6.61 4.79 -14.09
C ASP A 99 -7.40 5.29 -12.86
N ARG A 100 -8.73 5.19 -12.97
CA ARG A 100 -9.64 5.60 -11.89
C ARG A 100 -9.43 4.81 -10.59
N SER A 101 -8.97 3.57 -10.69
CA SER A 101 -8.72 2.73 -9.50
C SER A 101 -7.51 3.25 -8.73
N ALA A 102 -6.43 3.56 -9.44
CA ALA A 102 -5.24 4.15 -8.84
C ALA A 102 -5.55 5.53 -8.23
N GLU A 103 -6.33 6.36 -8.95
CA GLU A 103 -6.78 7.66 -8.42
C GLU A 103 -7.59 7.52 -7.13
N LEU A 104 -8.61 6.66 -7.12
CA LEU A 104 -9.42 6.42 -5.92
C LEU A 104 -8.58 5.90 -4.75
N SER A 105 -7.60 5.06 -5.07
CA SER A 105 -6.70 4.42 -4.12
C SER A 105 -5.93 5.42 -3.25
N LYS A 106 -5.41 6.51 -3.82
CA LYS A 106 -4.67 7.54 -3.04
C LYS A 106 -5.59 8.33 -2.09
N TYR A 107 -6.83 8.59 -2.48
CA TYR A 107 -7.80 9.24 -1.60
C TYR A 107 -8.28 8.31 -0.47
N MET A 108 -8.40 7.00 -0.73
CA MET A 108 -8.63 6.04 0.34
C MET A 108 -7.43 5.97 1.30
N SER A 109 -6.19 6.03 0.78
CA SER A 109 -4.99 6.14 1.60
C SER A 109 -5.02 7.38 2.49
N LEU A 110 -5.37 8.54 1.91
CA LEU A 110 -5.54 9.79 2.68
C LEU A 110 -6.58 9.63 3.78
N ALA A 111 -7.75 9.05 3.50
CA ALA A 111 -8.78 8.83 4.51
C ALA A 111 -8.28 8.01 5.70
N LEU A 112 -7.52 6.94 5.44
CA LEU A 112 -7.02 6.03 6.48
C LEU A 112 -5.95 6.65 7.38
N VAL A 113 -5.28 7.72 6.94
CA VAL A 113 -4.26 8.43 7.73
C VAL A 113 -4.76 9.71 8.39
N LEU A 114 -6.06 10.01 8.29
CA LEU A 114 -6.69 11.11 9.01
C LEU A 114 -7.09 10.69 10.42
N ASP A 115 -7.08 11.65 11.35
CA ASP A 115 -7.75 11.52 12.64
C ASP A 115 -9.27 11.44 12.47
N GLN A 116 -9.93 10.78 13.42
CA GLN A 116 -11.39 10.75 13.48
C GLN A 116 -11.96 12.17 13.69
N PRO A 117 -13.19 12.44 13.16
CA PRO A 117 -13.89 13.66 13.48
C PRO A 117 -13.98 13.88 15.03
N PRO A 118 -13.95 15.11 15.53
CA PRO A 118 -13.93 16.39 14.78
C PRO A 118 -12.52 16.89 14.46
N LYS A 119 -11.46 16.15 14.80
CA LYS A 119 -10.08 16.64 14.63
C LYS A 119 -9.66 16.81 13.19
N TRP A 120 -9.85 15.78 12.37
CA TRP A 120 -9.47 15.74 10.94
C TRP A 120 -7.98 15.99 10.65
N GLY A 121 -7.12 16.02 11.65
CA GLY A 121 -5.67 16.10 11.45
C GLY A 121 -5.11 14.82 10.85
N PHE A 122 -3.85 14.84 10.44
CA PHE A 122 -3.14 13.61 10.11
C PHE A 122 -2.67 12.91 11.38
N VAL A 123 -2.79 11.57 11.42
CA VAL A 123 -2.28 10.75 12.54
C VAL A 123 -0.74 10.74 12.61
N TRP A 124 -0.08 11.12 11.51
CA TRP A 124 1.37 11.23 11.41
C TRP A 124 1.80 12.62 10.97
N SER A 125 3.05 12.96 11.26
CA SER A 125 3.68 14.17 10.73
C SER A 125 3.90 14.05 9.22
N HIS A 126 3.97 15.20 8.52
CA HIS A 126 4.13 15.30 7.08
C HIS A 126 5.22 14.38 6.50
N ASP A 127 6.38 14.33 7.16
CA ASP A 127 7.54 13.50 6.77
C ASP A 127 7.28 11.98 6.84
N LYS A 128 6.19 11.55 7.49
CA LYS A 128 5.80 10.14 7.65
C LYS A 128 4.53 9.77 6.88
N LEU A 129 3.94 10.72 6.17
CA LEU A 129 2.78 10.43 5.34
C LEU A 129 3.16 9.48 4.20
N PRO A 130 2.24 8.59 3.80
CA PRO A 130 2.46 7.72 2.65
C PRO A 130 2.76 8.53 1.37
N PRO A 131 3.65 8.05 0.50
CA PRO A 131 4.04 8.76 -0.73
C PRO A 131 2.87 9.08 -1.66
N ASP A 132 1.83 8.26 -1.67
CA ASP A 132 0.61 8.46 -2.45
C ASP A 132 -0.36 9.49 -1.84
N VAL A 133 -0.17 9.84 -0.56
CA VAL A 133 -0.95 10.88 0.15
C VAL A 133 -0.32 12.26 0.03
N LEU A 134 1.02 12.34 0.03
CA LEU A 134 1.74 13.62 0.01
C LEU A 134 1.26 14.59 -1.10
N PRO A 135 1.04 14.16 -2.36
CA PRO A 135 0.58 15.07 -3.40
C PRO A 135 -0.83 15.63 -3.18
N ILE A 136 -1.64 14.96 -2.36
CA ILE A 136 -3.05 15.31 -2.12
C ILE A 136 -3.35 15.68 -0.66
N GLU A 137 -2.34 15.93 0.16
CA GLU A 137 -2.53 16.26 1.59
C GLU A 137 -3.42 17.49 1.80
N GLU A 138 -3.35 18.47 0.88
CA GLU A 138 -4.19 19.68 0.91
C GLU A 138 -5.69 19.40 0.66
N PHE A 139 -6.07 18.16 0.33
CA PHE A 139 -7.48 17.78 0.27
C PHE A 139 -8.11 17.67 1.67
N GLN A 140 -7.31 17.44 2.71
CA GLN A 140 -7.79 17.29 4.09
C GLN A 140 -8.64 18.49 4.59
N PRO A 141 -8.22 19.76 4.46
CA PRO A 141 -9.08 20.89 4.87
C PRO A 141 -10.38 20.98 4.07
N LEU A 142 -10.38 20.59 2.81
CA LEU A 142 -11.59 20.54 1.99
C LEU A 142 -12.57 19.45 2.45
N VAL A 143 -12.06 18.29 2.87
CA VAL A 143 -12.86 17.21 3.48
C VAL A 143 -13.52 17.70 4.76
N LYS A 144 -12.77 18.39 5.62
CA LYS A 144 -13.29 18.97 6.86
C LYS A 144 -14.40 20.00 6.58
N GLU A 145 -14.15 20.95 5.68
CA GLU A 145 -15.15 21.97 5.27
C GLU A 145 -16.41 21.30 4.68
N PHE A 146 -16.23 20.25 3.87
CA PHE A 146 -17.34 19.46 3.31
C PHE A 146 -18.14 18.73 4.40
N TYR A 147 -17.46 18.09 5.35
CA TYR A 147 -18.08 17.36 6.46
C TYR A 147 -18.97 18.29 7.29
N GLU A 148 -18.48 19.50 7.61
CA GLU A 148 -19.19 20.49 8.37
C GLU A 148 -20.40 21.08 7.58
N ALA A 149 -20.20 21.42 6.32
CA ALA A 149 -21.23 22.01 5.47
C ALA A 149 -22.42 21.07 5.21
N THR A 150 -22.16 19.77 5.05
CA THR A 150 -23.19 18.76 4.77
C THR A 150 -23.79 18.14 6.02
N HIS A 151 -23.34 18.52 7.22
CA HIS A 151 -23.68 17.81 8.46
C HIS A 151 -23.49 16.29 8.34
N LEU A 152 -22.35 15.88 7.78
CA LEU A 152 -22.08 14.50 7.37
C LEU A 152 -22.16 13.52 8.54
N GLU A 153 -21.94 13.96 9.78
CA GLU A 153 -22.12 13.15 10.99
C GLU A 153 -23.54 12.57 11.07
N LYS A 154 -24.54 13.40 10.81
CA LYS A 154 -25.93 12.97 10.79
C LYS A 154 -26.20 11.99 9.66
N LEU A 155 -25.64 12.28 8.48
CA LEU A 155 -25.78 11.41 7.32
C LEU A 155 -25.11 10.05 7.56
N TRP A 156 -23.92 10.06 8.16
CA TRP A 156 -23.22 8.84 8.61
C TRP A 156 -24.08 8.02 9.58
N GLY A 157 -24.68 8.65 10.58
CA GLY A 157 -25.63 7.99 11.47
C GLY A 157 -26.82 7.35 10.74
N GLN A 158 -27.30 7.98 9.66
CA GLN A 158 -28.41 7.42 8.84
C GLN A 158 -27.95 6.27 7.93
N THR A 159 -26.66 6.06 7.71
CA THR A 159 -26.12 4.93 6.95
C THR A 159 -25.94 3.67 7.81
N GLN A 160 -25.86 3.82 9.14
CA GLN A 160 -25.56 2.73 10.07
C GLN A 160 -26.50 1.52 9.90
N PRO A 161 -27.82 1.67 9.74
CA PRO A 161 -28.69 0.50 9.57
C PRO A 161 -28.39 -0.32 8.32
N ALA A 162 -27.98 0.32 7.22
CA ALA A 162 -27.58 -0.37 5.99
C ALA A 162 -26.21 -1.06 6.13
N LEU A 163 -25.29 -0.41 6.82
CA LEU A 163 -23.98 -0.96 7.14
C LEU A 163 -24.08 -2.17 8.06
N GLU A 164 -24.82 -2.05 9.17
CA GLU A 164 -25.08 -3.14 10.13
C GLU A 164 -25.71 -4.33 9.45
N SER A 165 -26.74 -4.11 8.63
CA SER A 165 -27.39 -5.19 7.87
C SER A 165 -26.42 -5.90 6.92
N TYR A 166 -25.50 -5.18 6.30
CA TYR A 166 -24.46 -5.81 5.47
C TYR A 166 -23.48 -6.62 6.34
N ILE A 167 -23.00 -6.05 7.43
CA ILE A 167 -22.10 -6.73 8.38
C ILE A 167 -22.74 -7.99 8.93
N GLU A 168 -23.99 -7.95 9.39
CA GLU A 168 -24.71 -9.12 9.91
C GLU A 168 -24.73 -10.28 8.91
N THR A 169 -24.90 -9.98 7.62
CA THR A 169 -24.96 -11.02 6.58
C THR A 169 -23.58 -11.56 6.20
N GLN A 170 -22.53 -10.73 6.27
CA GLN A 170 -21.19 -11.08 5.78
C GLN A 170 -20.19 -11.46 6.87
N GLN A 171 -20.43 -11.09 8.13
CA GLN A 171 -19.49 -11.31 9.24
C GLN A 171 -19.11 -12.79 9.40
N VAL A 172 -20.11 -13.68 9.42
CA VAL A 172 -19.85 -15.12 9.64
C VAL A 172 -19.00 -15.73 8.53
N PRO A 173 -19.30 -15.56 7.23
CA PRO A 173 -18.44 -16.10 6.18
C PRO A 173 -17.04 -15.46 6.17
N ILE A 174 -16.91 -14.15 6.41
CA ILE A 174 -15.62 -13.45 6.48
C ILE A 174 -14.78 -14.01 7.63
N MET A 175 -15.30 -14.00 8.85
CA MET A 175 -14.57 -14.49 10.02
C MET A 175 -14.21 -15.97 9.92
N ARG A 176 -15.09 -16.79 9.33
CA ARG A 176 -14.77 -18.19 9.06
C ARG A 176 -13.63 -18.36 8.09
N THR A 177 -13.56 -17.53 7.04
CA THR A 177 -12.46 -17.55 6.07
C THR A 177 -11.12 -17.21 6.73
N ILE A 178 -11.10 -16.20 7.60
CA ILE A 178 -9.92 -15.83 8.37
C ILE A 178 -9.50 -16.96 9.32
N GLN A 179 -10.43 -17.48 10.13
CA GLN A 179 -10.17 -18.58 11.06
C GLN A 179 -9.67 -19.86 10.36
N GLN A 180 -10.20 -20.17 9.20
CA GLN A 180 -9.73 -21.30 8.39
C GLN A 180 -8.27 -21.06 7.90
N THR A 181 -7.94 -19.82 7.56
CA THR A 181 -6.59 -19.46 7.14
C THR A 181 -5.61 -19.51 8.30
N GLU A 182 -6.00 -19.00 9.48
CA GLU A 182 -5.21 -19.11 10.72
C GLU A 182 -4.94 -20.57 11.10
N ALA A 183 -5.99 -21.39 11.07
CA ALA A 183 -5.88 -22.82 11.39
C ALA A 183 -4.98 -23.55 10.39
N TYR A 184 -5.08 -23.24 9.09
CA TYR A 184 -4.22 -23.80 8.05
C TYR A 184 -2.75 -23.46 8.30
N LEU A 185 -2.46 -22.21 8.60
CA LEU A 185 -1.11 -21.71 8.85
C LEU A 185 -0.59 -22.09 10.25
N ARG A 186 -1.42 -22.68 11.11
CA ARG A 186 -1.11 -23.00 12.52
C ARG A 186 -0.57 -21.80 13.27
N LEU A 187 -1.28 -20.68 13.17
CA LEU A 187 -0.90 -19.44 13.84
C LEU A 187 -1.22 -19.54 15.34
N PRO A 188 -0.27 -19.26 16.23
CA PRO A 188 -0.57 -19.10 17.65
C PRO A 188 -1.40 -17.82 17.88
N SER A 189 -2.23 -17.82 18.93
CA SER A 189 -3.08 -16.67 19.28
C SER A 189 -2.32 -15.35 19.50
N SER A 190 -1.02 -15.40 19.80
CA SER A 190 -0.13 -14.25 19.97
C SER A 190 0.64 -13.87 18.70
N SER A 191 0.36 -14.48 17.56
CA SER A 191 1.15 -14.33 16.35
C SER A 191 1.07 -12.94 15.71
N TYR A 192 0.05 -12.16 16.03
CA TYR A 192 -0.13 -10.82 15.47
C TYR A 192 0.84 -9.76 16.00
N LEU A 193 1.49 -10.01 17.14
CA LEU A 193 2.51 -9.12 17.73
C LEU A 193 2.03 -7.65 17.90
N GLY A 194 0.77 -7.47 18.30
CA GLY A 194 0.15 -6.14 18.43
C GLY A 194 -0.42 -5.56 17.14
N ARG A 195 -0.21 -6.20 15.99
CA ARG A 195 -0.74 -5.74 14.68
C ARG A 195 -2.23 -5.98 14.58
N ARG A 196 -2.93 -5.08 13.88
CA ARG A 196 -4.37 -5.10 13.70
C ARG A 196 -4.72 -5.32 12.24
N TYR A 197 -5.75 -6.14 12.00
CA TYR A 197 -6.33 -6.36 10.68
C TYR A 197 -7.73 -5.77 10.66
N SER A 198 -7.91 -4.66 9.95
CA SER A 198 -9.17 -3.92 9.92
C SER A 198 -9.81 -4.03 8.54
N ILE A 199 -10.99 -4.64 8.48
CA ILE A 199 -11.80 -4.67 7.27
C ILE A 199 -12.78 -3.50 7.36
N ALA A 200 -12.57 -2.49 6.52
CA ALA A 200 -13.40 -1.30 6.45
C ALA A 200 -14.40 -1.44 5.30
N ILE A 201 -15.69 -1.27 5.61
CA ILE A 201 -16.76 -1.32 4.62
C ILE A 201 -16.95 0.06 4.02
N ASP A 202 -16.69 0.18 2.72
CA ASP A 202 -16.94 1.39 1.95
C ASP A 202 -18.32 1.34 1.29
N MET A 203 -19.29 2.07 1.85
CA MET A 203 -20.67 2.11 1.36
C MET A 203 -20.83 2.92 0.07
N LEU A 204 -19.80 3.59 -0.41
CA LEU A 204 -19.85 4.47 -1.59
C LEU A 204 -19.10 3.92 -2.80
N GLY A 205 -18.12 3.05 -2.61
CA GLY A 205 -17.25 2.52 -3.65
C GLY A 205 -17.96 1.60 -4.66
N ALA A 206 -17.28 1.29 -5.74
CA ALA A 206 -17.78 0.37 -6.77
C ALA A 206 -17.98 -1.03 -6.19
N SER A 207 -19.03 -1.72 -6.64
CA SER A 207 -19.31 -3.09 -6.20
C SER A 207 -18.10 -4.01 -6.38
N SER A 208 -17.79 -4.77 -5.32
CA SER A 208 -16.69 -5.74 -5.27
C SER A 208 -15.28 -5.15 -5.39
N ALA A 209 -15.12 -3.84 -5.26
CA ALA A 209 -13.79 -3.23 -5.14
C ALA A 209 -13.16 -3.61 -3.80
N ALA A 210 -11.86 -3.84 -3.81
CA ALA A 210 -11.05 -4.06 -2.62
C ALA A 210 -9.73 -3.30 -2.73
N LEU A 211 -9.27 -2.77 -1.60
CA LEU A 211 -7.99 -2.06 -1.49
C LEU A 211 -7.33 -2.41 -0.17
N ALA A 212 -6.09 -2.86 -0.22
CA ALA A 212 -5.30 -3.12 0.98
C ALA A 212 -4.25 -2.02 1.21
N ARG A 213 -4.04 -1.68 2.47
CA ARG A 213 -3.00 -0.75 2.92
C ARG A 213 -2.40 -1.23 4.24
N ASN A 214 -1.09 -1.07 4.37
CA ASN A 214 -0.36 -1.41 5.58
C ASN A 214 0.33 -0.16 6.11
N TYR A 215 -0.09 0.30 7.28
CA TYR A 215 0.43 1.50 7.92
C TYR A 215 0.89 1.18 9.35
N GLY A 216 2.19 0.96 9.52
CA GLY A 216 2.76 0.57 10.81
C GLY A 216 2.21 -0.77 11.31
N GLU A 217 1.48 -0.73 12.42
CA GLU A 217 0.86 -1.91 13.03
C GLU A 217 -0.56 -2.20 12.47
N ASP A 218 -1.09 -1.33 11.62
CA ASP A 218 -2.43 -1.44 11.09
C ASP A 218 -2.42 -1.91 9.64
N TYR A 219 -3.11 -3.01 9.39
CA TYR A 219 -3.40 -3.49 8.05
C TYR A 219 -4.89 -3.24 7.76
N TYR A 220 -5.16 -2.41 6.78
CA TYR A 220 -6.51 -2.10 6.34
C TYR A 220 -6.84 -2.84 5.05
N LEU A 221 -7.99 -3.49 5.05
CA LEU A 221 -8.65 -3.98 3.85
C LEU A 221 -9.95 -3.21 3.68
N VAL A 222 -10.00 -2.30 2.72
CA VAL A 222 -11.23 -1.59 2.35
C VAL A 222 -11.96 -2.43 1.33
N ILE A 223 -13.22 -2.80 1.62
CA ILE A 223 -14.07 -3.54 0.68
C ILE A 223 -15.38 -2.79 0.45
N SER A 224 -15.84 -2.78 -0.79
CA SER A 224 -17.15 -2.24 -1.13
C SER A 224 -18.22 -3.33 -1.10
N PRO A 225 -19.46 -3.04 -0.66
CA PRO A 225 -20.52 -4.03 -0.57
C PRO A 225 -20.78 -4.72 -1.90
N ALA A 226 -20.98 -6.02 -1.82
CA ALA A 226 -21.40 -6.89 -2.89
C ALA A 226 -22.50 -7.84 -2.35
N PRO A 227 -23.32 -8.48 -3.19
CA PRO A 227 -24.30 -9.46 -2.73
C PRO A 227 -23.69 -10.60 -1.91
N ARG A 228 -22.41 -10.91 -2.21
CA ARG A 228 -21.56 -11.79 -1.41
C ARG A 228 -20.16 -11.20 -1.38
N ALA A 229 -19.54 -11.14 -0.20
CA ALA A 229 -18.16 -10.71 -0.05
C ALA A 229 -17.23 -11.62 -0.87
N ASN A 230 -16.20 -11.03 -1.46
CA ASN A 230 -15.14 -11.78 -2.15
C ASN A 230 -14.22 -12.44 -1.11
N LEU A 231 -14.60 -13.64 -0.67
CA LEU A 231 -13.88 -14.36 0.38
C LEU A 231 -12.46 -14.79 -0.05
N ASP A 232 -12.23 -14.97 -1.34
CA ASP A 232 -10.91 -15.32 -1.87
C ASP A 232 -9.99 -14.10 -1.76
N GLU A 233 -10.46 -12.90 -2.09
CA GLU A 233 -9.70 -11.66 -1.90
C GLU A 233 -9.40 -11.39 -0.42
N ILE A 234 -10.39 -11.57 0.46
CA ILE A 234 -10.19 -11.41 1.91
C ILE A 234 -9.13 -12.38 2.43
N ARG A 235 -9.14 -13.63 1.97
CA ARG A 235 -8.11 -14.62 2.31
C ARG A 235 -6.74 -14.19 1.80
N HIS A 236 -6.66 -13.74 0.57
CA HIS A 236 -5.45 -13.28 -0.07
C HIS A 236 -4.79 -12.15 0.73
N GLN A 237 -5.56 -11.12 1.04
CA GLN A 237 -5.09 -9.99 1.82
C GLN A 237 -4.75 -10.35 3.27
N PHE A 238 -5.47 -11.29 3.87
CA PHE A 238 -5.11 -11.82 5.18
C PHE A 238 -3.80 -12.64 5.16
N LEU A 239 -3.53 -13.37 4.09
CA LEU A 239 -2.26 -14.05 3.89
C LEU A 239 -1.10 -13.04 3.79
N HIS A 240 -1.26 -11.92 3.08
CA HIS A 240 -0.29 -10.82 3.09
C HIS A 240 -0.06 -10.26 4.50
N PHE A 241 -1.13 -9.97 5.25
CA PHE A 241 -1.03 -9.50 6.62
C PHE A 241 -0.15 -10.41 7.51
N VAL A 242 -0.23 -11.71 7.29
CA VAL A 242 0.54 -12.70 8.06
C VAL A 242 1.94 -12.90 7.50
N LEU A 243 2.09 -13.08 6.19
CA LEU A 243 3.32 -13.56 5.57
C LEU A 243 4.33 -12.46 5.26
N ASP A 244 3.88 -11.23 4.93
CA ASP A 244 4.80 -10.13 4.63
C ASP A 244 5.76 -9.83 5.79
N PRO A 245 5.32 -9.72 7.06
CA PRO A 245 6.23 -9.53 8.18
C PRO A 245 7.16 -10.70 8.42
N LEU A 246 6.71 -11.93 8.12
CA LEU A 246 7.56 -13.12 8.26
C LEU A 246 8.67 -13.15 7.21
N SER A 247 8.43 -12.61 6.01
CA SER A 247 9.48 -12.50 4.99
C SER A 247 10.65 -11.65 5.48
N LEU A 248 10.37 -10.56 6.20
CA LEU A 248 11.40 -9.71 6.79
C LEU A 248 12.24 -10.45 7.83
N LYS A 249 11.62 -11.34 8.62
CA LYS A 249 12.34 -12.20 9.57
C LYS A 249 13.37 -13.10 8.88
N TYR A 250 13.09 -13.53 7.65
CA TYR A 250 13.92 -14.42 6.87
C TYR A 250 14.60 -13.74 5.67
N ALA A 251 14.74 -12.42 5.70
CA ALA A 251 15.25 -11.60 4.60
C ALA A 251 16.53 -12.14 3.96
N ASN A 252 17.49 -12.63 4.76
CA ASN A 252 18.74 -13.20 4.24
C ASN A 252 18.50 -14.44 3.37
N ARG A 253 17.54 -15.31 3.72
CA ARG A 253 17.23 -16.50 2.92
C ARG A 253 16.62 -16.12 1.57
N PHE A 254 15.75 -15.12 1.54
CA PHE A 254 15.23 -14.54 0.28
C PHE A 254 16.34 -13.91 -0.54
N TYR A 255 17.23 -13.16 0.09
CA TYR A 255 18.35 -12.53 -0.60
C TYR A 255 19.24 -13.52 -1.34
N HIS A 256 19.55 -14.69 -0.76
CA HIS A 256 20.33 -15.74 -1.42
C HIS A 256 19.67 -16.31 -2.67
N LYS A 257 18.37 -16.13 -2.84
CA LYS A 257 17.60 -16.63 -3.99
C LYS A 257 17.23 -15.51 -5.00
N GLN A 258 17.63 -14.26 -4.75
CA GLN A 258 17.21 -13.10 -5.54
C GLN A 258 17.57 -13.18 -7.03
N ALA A 259 18.61 -13.95 -7.43
CA ALA A 259 18.96 -14.14 -8.82
C ALA A 259 17.85 -14.83 -9.65
N LEU A 260 16.87 -15.48 -9.00
CA LEU A 260 15.69 -16.01 -9.68
C LEU A 260 14.76 -14.90 -10.19
N MET A 261 14.87 -13.67 -9.66
CA MET A 261 14.10 -12.53 -10.15
C MET A 261 14.41 -12.20 -11.61
N GLU A 262 15.65 -12.38 -12.05
CA GLU A 262 16.05 -12.18 -13.44
C GLU A 262 15.29 -13.09 -14.41
N VAL A 263 14.91 -14.28 -13.94
CA VAL A 263 14.12 -15.24 -14.71
C VAL A 263 12.64 -14.85 -14.69
N ALA A 264 12.10 -14.53 -13.52
CA ALA A 264 10.69 -14.11 -13.37
C ALA A 264 10.39 -12.84 -14.18
N ALA A 265 11.25 -11.83 -14.10
CA ALA A 265 11.08 -10.53 -14.75
C ALA A 265 11.06 -10.60 -16.28
N LYS A 266 11.60 -11.68 -16.88
CA LYS A 266 11.54 -11.92 -18.34
C LYS A 266 10.16 -12.33 -18.83
N ASN A 267 9.28 -12.81 -17.95
CA ASN A 267 7.93 -13.18 -18.34
C ASN A 267 7.09 -11.91 -18.61
N PRO A 268 6.59 -11.70 -19.84
CA PRO A 268 5.83 -10.50 -20.19
C PRO A 268 4.48 -10.41 -19.46
N ASN A 269 3.96 -11.52 -18.96
CA ASN A 269 2.68 -11.59 -18.27
C ASN A 269 2.80 -11.34 -16.75
N LEU A 270 4.02 -11.33 -16.20
CA LEU A 270 4.20 -11.01 -14.79
C LEU A 270 3.84 -9.55 -14.57
N ASP A 271 3.00 -9.29 -13.57
CA ASP A 271 2.63 -7.92 -13.19
C ASP A 271 3.90 -7.10 -12.85
N PRO A 272 4.01 -5.86 -13.38
CA PRO A 272 5.16 -5.00 -13.14
C PRO A 272 5.56 -4.80 -11.67
N GLN A 273 4.61 -4.82 -10.75
CA GLN A 273 4.88 -4.68 -9.31
C GLN A 273 5.77 -5.79 -8.76
N PHE A 274 5.68 -7.02 -9.31
CA PHE A 274 6.48 -8.17 -8.86
C PHE A 274 7.82 -8.31 -9.57
N ARG A 275 8.17 -7.43 -10.52
CA ARG A 275 9.38 -7.60 -11.35
C ARG A 275 10.68 -7.10 -10.73
N LYS A 276 10.61 -6.39 -9.61
CA LYS A 276 11.77 -5.70 -9.03
C LYS A 276 12.19 -6.22 -7.67
N ASP A 277 11.28 -6.85 -6.95
CA ASP A 277 11.50 -7.33 -5.58
C ASP A 277 11.24 -8.83 -5.50
N PHE A 278 12.32 -9.60 -5.29
CA PHE A 278 12.22 -11.05 -5.17
C PHE A 278 11.43 -11.49 -3.94
N MET A 279 11.52 -10.77 -2.84
CA MET A 279 10.79 -11.11 -1.63
C MET A 279 9.29 -10.99 -1.84
N LEU A 280 8.87 -9.86 -2.42
CA LEU A 280 7.46 -9.62 -2.78
C LEU A 280 6.96 -10.69 -3.76
N TYR A 281 7.74 -10.99 -4.79
CA TYR A 281 7.43 -12.03 -5.77
C TYR A 281 7.29 -13.42 -5.15
N ALA A 282 8.24 -13.80 -4.28
CA ALA A 282 8.25 -15.13 -3.68
C ALA A 282 7.11 -15.30 -2.66
N ILE A 283 6.81 -14.27 -1.86
CA ILE A 283 5.67 -14.28 -0.94
C ILE A 283 4.35 -14.41 -1.70
N GLU A 284 4.20 -13.71 -2.82
CA GLU A 284 3.02 -13.89 -3.70
C GLU A 284 2.89 -15.33 -4.19
N CYS A 285 4.02 -15.98 -4.55
CA CYS A 285 4.01 -17.40 -4.90
C CYS A 285 3.59 -18.32 -3.73
N VAL A 286 4.01 -18.01 -2.49
CA VAL A 286 3.58 -18.73 -1.28
C VAL A 286 2.08 -18.55 -1.06
N ILE A 287 1.56 -17.32 -1.16
CA ILE A 287 0.14 -16.99 -0.98
C ILE A 287 -0.70 -17.78 -1.97
N ARG A 288 -0.40 -17.69 -3.26
CA ARG A 288 -1.12 -18.43 -4.32
C ARG A 288 -1.06 -19.93 -4.11
N ALA A 289 0.08 -20.46 -3.70
CA ALA A 289 0.23 -21.88 -3.39
C ALA A 289 -0.64 -22.29 -2.18
N ALA A 290 -0.67 -21.48 -1.12
CA ALA A 290 -1.50 -21.73 0.06
C ALA A 290 -2.99 -21.70 -0.29
N GLU A 291 -3.43 -20.74 -1.10
CA GLU A 291 -4.81 -20.66 -1.59
C GLU A 291 -5.21 -21.92 -2.38
N LEU A 292 -4.34 -22.38 -3.27
CA LEU A 292 -4.60 -23.62 -4.02
C LEU A 292 -4.67 -24.85 -3.11
N ARG A 293 -3.79 -24.94 -2.12
CA ARG A 293 -3.81 -26.03 -1.11
C ARG A 293 -5.13 -26.01 -0.30
N MET A 294 -5.52 -24.83 0.18
CA MET A 294 -6.76 -24.67 0.97
C MET A 294 -8.02 -24.99 0.17
N ARG A 295 -8.03 -24.79 -1.14
CA ARG A 295 -9.14 -25.15 -2.03
C ARG A 295 -9.32 -26.66 -2.19
N LYS A 296 -8.33 -27.49 -1.83
CA LYS A 296 -8.38 -28.96 -1.87
C LYS A 296 -8.88 -29.49 -3.22
N LEU A 297 -8.35 -28.94 -4.29
CA LEU A 297 -8.74 -29.33 -5.66
C LEU A 297 -8.29 -30.77 -5.98
N PRO A 298 -9.00 -31.50 -6.85
CA PRO A 298 -8.49 -32.74 -7.44
C PRO A 298 -7.15 -32.49 -8.12
N THR A 299 -6.21 -33.46 -8.07
CA THR A 299 -4.84 -33.33 -8.54
C THR A 299 -4.73 -32.73 -9.93
N ALA A 300 -5.48 -33.25 -10.91
CA ALA A 300 -5.43 -32.72 -12.27
C ALA A 300 -5.83 -31.23 -12.36
N LYS A 301 -6.83 -30.78 -11.58
CA LYS A 301 -7.21 -29.38 -11.54
C LYS A 301 -6.19 -28.52 -10.82
N ALA A 302 -5.55 -29.05 -9.78
CA ALA A 302 -4.46 -28.34 -9.09
C ALA A 302 -3.25 -28.16 -10.02
N ASP A 303 -2.89 -29.20 -10.80
CA ASP A 303 -1.80 -29.14 -11.77
C ASP A 303 -2.09 -28.13 -12.90
N ASP A 304 -3.33 -28.05 -13.37
CA ASP A 304 -3.76 -27.04 -14.35
C ASP A 304 -3.64 -25.62 -13.79
N GLU A 305 -4.04 -25.40 -12.55
CA GLU A 305 -3.91 -24.09 -11.89
C GLU A 305 -2.46 -23.71 -11.63
N LEU A 306 -1.64 -24.65 -11.19
CA LEU A 306 -0.19 -24.44 -11.02
C LEU A 306 0.47 -24.05 -12.35
N THR A 307 0.12 -24.78 -13.43
CA THR A 307 0.65 -24.49 -14.77
C THR A 307 0.23 -23.10 -15.26
N ARG A 308 -1.05 -22.72 -15.05
CA ARG A 308 -1.52 -21.37 -15.42
C ARG A 308 -0.81 -20.27 -14.66
N ASN A 309 -0.68 -20.39 -13.36
CA ASN A 309 0.04 -19.40 -12.53
C ASN A 309 1.52 -19.31 -12.95
N ALA A 310 2.17 -20.44 -13.17
CA ALA A 310 3.56 -20.46 -13.63
C ALA A 310 3.73 -19.80 -14.99
N ALA A 311 2.79 -20.02 -15.93
CA ALA A 311 2.79 -19.39 -17.25
C ALA A 311 2.59 -17.85 -17.19
N THR A 312 1.94 -17.33 -16.15
CA THR A 312 1.84 -15.88 -15.90
C THR A 312 3.04 -15.30 -15.15
N GLY A 313 4.09 -16.08 -14.95
CA GLY A 313 5.35 -15.62 -14.36
C GLY A 313 5.60 -16.07 -12.93
N PHE A 314 4.61 -16.62 -12.22
CA PHE A 314 4.76 -17.12 -10.86
C PHE A 314 5.28 -18.55 -10.82
N PHE A 315 6.43 -18.81 -11.44
CA PHE A 315 6.95 -20.19 -11.62
C PHE A 315 7.30 -20.88 -10.30
N LEU A 316 7.65 -20.14 -9.22
CA LEU A 316 7.93 -20.73 -7.91
C LEU A 316 6.68 -21.27 -7.19
N ILE A 317 5.48 -21.05 -7.73
CA ILE A 317 4.24 -21.54 -7.11
C ILE A 317 4.24 -23.05 -6.92
N LYS A 318 4.83 -23.80 -7.88
CA LYS A 318 4.91 -25.27 -7.80
C LYS A 318 5.82 -25.72 -6.68
N HIS A 319 6.97 -25.06 -6.50
CA HIS A 319 7.88 -25.31 -5.38
C HIS A 319 7.15 -25.12 -4.06
N PHE A 320 6.54 -23.96 -3.83
CA PHE A 320 5.83 -23.68 -2.59
C PHE A 320 4.60 -24.57 -2.37
N TYR A 321 3.87 -24.93 -3.43
CA TYR A 321 2.78 -25.88 -3.34
C TYR A 321 3.23 -27.24 -2.79
N ASN A 322 4.37 -27.75 -3.25
CA ASN A 322 4.96 -28.99 -2.76
C ASN A 322 5.48 -28.85 -1.30
N GLN A 323 6.13 -27.72 -0.99
CA GLN A 323 6.59 -27.44 0.38
C GLN A 323 5.42 -27.34 1.37
N LEU A 324 4.31 -26.74 0.96
CA LEU A 324 3.08 -26.68 1.77
C LEU A 324 2.44 -28.06 1.93
N GLN A 325 2.58 -28.96 0.96
CA GLN A 325 2.14 -30.34 1.10
C GLN A 325 2.93 -31.09 2.19
N GLU A 326 4.24 -30.83 2.30
CA GLU A 326 5.06 -31.39 3.40
C GLU A 326 4.74 -30.67 4.73
N PHE A 327 4.56 -29.36 4.71
CA PHE A 327 4.10 -28.60 5.86
C PHE A 327 2.82 -29.16 6.48
N GLU A 328 1.84 -29.59 5.67
CA GLU A 328 0.57 -30.16 6.13
C GLU A 328 0.75 -31.47 6.93
N LYS A 329 1.83 -32.22 6.69
CA LYS A 329 2.17 -33.47 7.39
C LYS A 329 2.90 -33.23 8.72
N GLY A 330 3.54 -32.08 8.87
CA GLY A 330 4.29 -31.71 10.06
C GLY A 330 3.44 -31.06 11.13
N GLU A 331 4.07 -30.66 12.25
CA GLU A 331 3.43 -29.96 13.38
C GLU A 331 3.82 -28.48 13.48
N GLN A 332 4.86 -28.07 12.77
CA GLN A 332 5.35 -26.68 12.79
C GLN A 332 4.32 -25.71 12.25
N GLY A 333 4.28 -24.48 12.81
CA GLY A 333 3.52 -23.39 12.24
C GLY A 333 4.25 -22.72 11.06
N ILE A 334 3.53 -21.94 10.27
CA ILE A 334 4.11 -21.24 9.10
C ILE A 334 5.25 -20.29 9.52
N ARG A 335 5.19 -19.77 10.75
CA ARG A 335 6.18 -18.87 11.30
C ARG A 335 7.60 -19.46 11.32
N GLU A 336 7.70 -20.76 11.56
CA GLU A 336 8.94 -21.51 11.58
C GLU A 336 9.25 -22.12 10.21
N ALA A 337 8.24 -22.63 9.52
CA ALA A 337 8.38 -23.35 8.27
C ALA A 337 8.77 -22.49 7.06
N LEU A 338 8.32 -21.22 7.00
CA LEU A 338 8.52 -20.34 5.83
C LEU A 338 9.99 -20.20 5.45
N GLY A 339 10.86 -20.02 6.45
CA GLY A 339 12.30 -19.89 6.22
C GLY A 339 12.91 -21.11 5.53
N ASP A 340 12.52 -22.31 5.96
CA ASP A 340 13.01 -23.57 5.39
C ASP A 340 12.45 -23.83 4.01
N MET A 341 11.20 -23.45 3.75
CA MET A 341 10.60 -23.48 2.40
C MET A 341 11.39 -22.62 1.40
N VAL A 342 11.83 -21.43 1.81
CA VAL A 342 12.66 -20.57 0.95
C VAL A 342 14.07 -21.11 0.79
N GLU A 343 14.69 -21.60 1.87
CA GLU A 343 16.04 -22.17 1.83
C GLU A 343 16.11 -23.38 0.88
N SER A 344 15.06 -24.21 0.85
CA SER A 344 14.99 -25.44 0.04
C SER A 344 14.81 -25.19 -1.47
N ILE A 345 14.69 -23.93 -1.93
CA ILE A 345 14.61 -23.60 -3.35
C ILE A 345 15.91 -24.04 -4.05
N ASP A 346 15.81 -25.00 -4.98
CA ASP A 346 16.89 -25.36 -5.88
C ASP A 346 16.87 -24.40 -7.09
N MET A 347 17.78 -23.44 -7.07
CA MET A 347 17.82 -22.38 -8.09
C MET A 347 18.02 -22.89 -9.51
N GLU A 348 18.81 -23.94 -9.70
CA GLU A 348 19.09 -24.48 -11.05
C GLU A 348 17.88 -25.29 -11.57
N ALA A 349 17.25 -26.07 -10.70
CA ALA A 349 16.03 -26.79 -11.03
C ALA A 349 14.89 -25.80 -11.40
N GLU A 350 14.73 -24.73 -10.61
CA GLU A 350 13.68 -23.73 -10.86
C GLU A 350 13.94 -22.90 -12.12
N LYS A 351 15.19 -22.53 -12.42
CA LYS A 351 15.55 -21.90 -13.72
C LYS A 351 15.21 -22.80 -14.91
N LYS A 352 15.55 -24.10 -14.80
CA LYS A 352 15.23 -25.07 -15.83
C LYS A 352 13.74 -25.27 -15.99
N TYR A 353 12.99 -25.31 -14.88
CA TYR A 353 11.54 -25.40 -14.93
C TYR A 353 10.93 -24.16 -15.60
N ALA A 354 11.32 -22.96 -15.20
CA ALA A 354 10.84 -21.73 -15.80
C ALA A 354 11.10 -21.67 -17.31
N ALA A 355 12.28 -22.15 -17.76
CA ALA A 355 12.63 -22.21 -19.17
C ALA A 355 11.79 -23.24 -19.97
N SER A 356 11.21 -24.24 -19.31
CA SER A 356 10.35 -25.25 -19.93
C SER A 356 8.88 -24.84 -20.04
N LEU A 357 8.48 -23.73 -19.38
CA LEU A 357 7.10 -23.28 -19.40
C LEU A 357 6.74 -22.70 -20.77
N PRO A 358 5.55 -23.02 -21.28
CA PRO A 358 5.08 -22.40 -22.50
C PRO A 358 4.90 -20.90 -22.27
N LEU A 359 5.45 -20.07 -23.14
CA LEU A 359 5.11 -18.65 -23.19
C LEU A 359 3.66 -18.54 -23.63
N VAL A 360 2.75 -18.49 -22.67
CA VAL A 360 1.35 -18.17 -22.95
C VAL A 360 1.31 -16.68 -23.27
N THR A 361 1.09 -16.35 -24.52
CA THR A 361 0.67 -14.99 -24.88
C THR A 361 -0.76 -14.81 -24.34
N VAL A 362 -0.88 -14.39 -23.08
CA VAL A 362 -2.15 -13.83 -22.61
C VAL A 362 -2.34 -12.57 -23.45
N PRO A 363 -3.46 -12.43 -24.18
CA PRO A 363 -3.75 -11.17 -24.83
C PRO A 363 -3.62 -10.07 -23.74
N PRO A 364 -2.85 -9.02 -23.95
CA PRO A 364 -2.76 -7.99 -22.95
C PRO A 364 -4.19 -7.54 -22.60
N THR A 365 -4.54 -7.59 -21.33
CA THR A 365 -5.73 -6.87 -20.85
C THR A 365 -5.59 -5.48 -21.45
N PRO A 366 -6.55 -4.98 -22.26
CA PRO A 366 -6.40 -3.69 -22.86
C PRO A 366 -6.04 -2.71 -21.75
N ALA A 367 -4.81 -2.23 -21.77
CA ALA A 367 -4.40 -1.17 -20.86
C ALA A 367 -5.41 -0.05 -21.05
N PRO A 368 -5.92 0.57 -19.99
CA PRO A 368 -6.78 1.73 -20.13
C PRO A 368 -6.10 2.67 -21.14
N PRO A 369 -6.83 3.27 -22.08
CA PRO A 369 -6.25 4.05 -23.14
C PRO A 369 -5.34 5.10 -22.50
N LYS A 370 -4.03 4.94 -22.70
CA LYS A 370 -3.07 5.96 -22.25
C LYS A 370 -3.50 7.25 -22.92
N ARG A 371 -3.67 8.33 -22.15
CA ARG A 371 -3.89 9.65 -22.76
C ARG A 371 -2.83 9.86 -23.85
N PRO A 372 -3.19 10.44 -24.98
CA PRO A 372 -2.18 10.77 -25.99
C PRO A 372 -1.09 11.61 -25.31
N ARG A 373 0.16 11.16 -25.38
CA ARG A 373 1.29 11.95 -24.88
C ARG A 373 1.29 13.32 -25.56
N THR A 374 1.54 14.34 -24.78
CA THR A 374 1.71 15.68 -25.33
C THR A 374 2.93 15.72 -26.24
N GLU A 375 3.00 16.72 -27.10
CA GLU A 375 4.16 16.90 -27.98
C GLU A 375 5.46 17.12 -27.19
N ASN A 376 5.37 17.83 -26.05
CA ASN A 376 6.52 18.04 -25.18
C ASN A 376 6.93 16.78 -24.42
N GLU A 377 6.00 15.89 -24.05
CA GLU A 377 6.36 14.57 -23.48
C GLU A 377 7.10 13.68 -24.49
N LYS A 378 6.73 13.71 -25.77
CA LYS A 378 7.45 12.99 -26.83
C LYS A 378 8.84 13.56 -27.06
N LYS A 379 8.96 14.89 -27.05
CA LYS A 379 10.27 15.57 -27.13
C LYS A 379 11.16 15.29 -25.92
N LEU A 380 10.58 15.12 -24.74
CA LEU A 380 11.33 14.74 -23.53
C LEU A 380 11.94 13.34 -23.73
N ASP A 381 11.17 12.35 -24.19
CA ASP A 381 11.68 11.02 -24.52
C ASP A 381 12.77 11.08 -25.60
N GLU A 382 12.57 11.87 -26.69
CA GLU A 382 13.58 12.06 -27.73
C GLU A 382 14.88 12.65 -27.19
N ALA A 383 14.79 13.60 -26.24
CA ALA A 383 15.98 14.17 -25.60
C ALA A 383 16.69 13.16 -24.68
N GLU A 384 15.97 12.29 -23.97
CA GLU A 384 16.54 11.19 -23.19
C GLU A 384 17.25 10.16 -24.11
N ASP A 385 16.67 9.82 -25.26
CA ASP A 385 17.28 8.95 -26.26
C ASP A 385 18.58 9.57 -26.81
N LEU A 386 18.59 10.87 -27.12
CA LEU A 386 19.79 11.60 -27.55
C LEU A 386 20.90 11.62 -26.49
N ILE A 387 20.57 11.64 -25.20
CA ILE A 387 21.56 11.44 -24.12
C ILE A 387 22.22 10.07 -24.23
N SER A 388 21.41 9.02 -24.47
CA SER A 388 21.89 7.64 -24.61
C SER A 388 22.76 7.45 -25.86
N GLU A 389 22.53 8.26 -26.88
CA GLU A 389 23.32 8.32 -28.11
C GLU A 389 24.54 9.27 -28.03
N GLU A 390 24.84 9.81 -26.86
CA GLU A 390 25.92 10.78 -26.60
C GLU A 390 25.80 12.10 -27.40
N LYS A 391 24.62 12.41 -27.95
CA LYS A 391 24.32 13.63 -28.69
C LYS A 391 23.86 14.77 -27.76
N TYR A 392 24.70 15.09 -26.79
CA TYR A 392 24.35 15.97 -25.66
C TYR A 392 23.90 17.37 -26.07
N GLU A 393 24.48 17.99 -27.09
CA GLU A 393 24.09 19.34 -27.52
C GLU A 393 22.69 19.38 -28.11
N LEU A 394 22.29 18.34 -28.84
CA LEU A 394 20.93 18.22 -29.37
C LEU A 394 19.94 17.98 -28.24
N ALA A 395 20.25 17.09 -27.31
CA ALA A 395 19.44 16.84 -26.12
C ALA A 395 19.23 18.14 -25.31
N LYS A 396 20.30 18.87 -25.02
CA LYS A 396 20.22 20.14 -24.28
C LYS A 396 19.34 21.16 -24.97
N LYS A 397 19.37 21.24 -26.29
CA LYS A 397 18.50 22.14 -27.04
C LYS A 397 17.03 21.82 -26.81
N ILE A 398 16.66 20.55 -26.87
CA ILE A 398 15.28 20.10 -26.68
C ILE A 398 14.87 20.32 -25.22
N PHE A 399 15.69 19.91 -24.25
CA PHE A 399 15.38 20.14 -22.84
C PHE A 399 15.18 21.63 -22.51
N ARG A 400 15.99 22.55 -23.05
CA ARG A 400 15.78 24.00 -22.86
C ARG A 400 14.43 24.46 -23.41
N GLN A 401 14.08 24.02 -24.61
CA GLN A 401 12.77 24.35 -25.20
C GLN A 401 11.61 23.88 -24.32
N ILE A 402 11.72 22.67 -23.74
CA ILE A 402 10.69 22.15 -22.84
C ILE A 402 10.66 22.95 -21.54
N ALA A 403 11.82 23.21 -20.92
CA ALA A 403 11.92 23.97 -19.67
C ALA A 403 11.34 25.39 -19.79
N ASP A 404 11.42 26.01 -20.97
CA ASP A 404 10.91 27.35 -21.23
C ASP A 404 9.42 27.38 -21.60
N SER A 405 8.88 26.28 -22.18
CA SER A 405 7.54 26.25 -22.75
C SER A 405 6.52 25.44 -21.96
N ASP A 406 6.94 24.59 -21.03
CA ASP A 406 6.08 23.65 -20.33
C ASP A 406 6.41 23.61 -18.83
N ALA A 407 5.55 24.25 -18.05
CA ALA A 407 5.75 24.36 -16.61
C ALA A 407 5.68 22.99 -15.89
N ASP A 408 4.91 22.03 -16.41
CA ASP A 408 4.72 20.73 -15.77
C ASP A 408 5.91 19.79 -16.05
N LEU A 409 6.58 19.97 -17.17
CA LEU A 409 7.75 19.19 -17.56
C LEU A 409 9.08 19.90 -17.26
N ARG A 410 9.03 21.15 -16.78
CA ARG A 410 10.19 21.99 -16.54
C ARG A 410 11.23 21.32 -15.64
N SER A 411 10.82 20.78 -14.52
CA SER A 411 11.74 20.12 -13.58
C SER A 411 12.45 18.91 -14.19
N LYS A 412 11.74 18.11 -14.98
CA LYS A 412 12.30 16.95 -15.70
C LYS A 412 13.30 17.38 -16.77
N ALA A 413 12.98 18.45 -17.49
CA ALA A 413 13.85 19.01 -18.51
C ALA A 413 15.12 19.62 -17.88
N LEU A 414 15.01 20.33 -16.75
CA LEU A 414 16.13 20.83 -15.97
C LEU A 414 17.02 19.68 -15.47
N TYR A 415 16.42 18.61 -14.93
CA TYR A 415 17.16 17.41 -14.57
C TYR A 415 17.91 16.81 -15.75
N GLY A 416 17.27 16.69 -16.92
CA GLY A 416 17.91 16.22 -18.15
C GLY A 416 19.10 17.09 -18.59
N LEU A 417 18.98 18.43 -18.45
CA LEU A 417 20.10 19.36 -18.67
C LEU A 417 21.26 19.10 -17.70
N GLY A 418 20.96 18.89 -16.42
CA GLY A 418 21.96 18.56 -15.41
C GLY A 418 22.70 17.26 -15.75
N VAL A 419 21.97 16.22 -16.17
CA VAL A 419 22.57 14.94 -16.61
C VAL A 419 23.47 15.15 -17.83
N ALA A 420 23.00 15.87 -18.85
CA ALA A 420 23.80 16.16 -20.05
C ALA A 420 25.10 16.89 -19.73
N CYS A 421 25.02 17.92 -18.87
CA CYS A 421 26.20 18.68 -18.42
C CYS A 421 27.16 17.81 -17.59
N SER A 422 26.64 16.95 -16.72
CA SER A 422 27.46 15.99 -15.95
C SER A 422 28.26 15.05 -16.84
N LEU A 423 27.63 14.50 -17.90
CA LEU A 423 28.26 13.60 -18.85
C LEU A 423 29.31 14.33 -19.72
N GLN A 424 29.11 15.61 -20.00
CA GLN A 424 30.06 16.46 -20.68
C GLN A 424 31.19 17.00 -19.77
N ARG A 425 31.21 16.57 -18.51
CA ARG A 425 32.19 17.03 -17.49
C ARG A 425 32.17 18.55 -17.24
N ASN A 426 30.99 19.13 -17.28
CA ASN A 426 30.72 20.51 -16.87
C ASN A 426 29.97 20.51 -15.52
N PRO A 427 30.67 20.40 -14.39
CA PRO A 427 30.04 20.25 -13.07
C PRO A 427 29.33 21.52 -12.61
N GLU A 428 29.77 22.70 -12.98
CA GLU A 428 29.16 23.97 -12.57
C GLU A 428 27.74 24.11 -13.14
N ASP A 429 27.58 23.94 -14.45
CA ASP A 429 26.27 23.96 -15.10
C ASP A 429 25.39 22.80 -14.61
N ALA A 430 25.95 21.60 -14.45
CA ALA A 430 25.21 20.44 -13.96
C ALA A 430 24.63 20.73 -12.56
N ARG A 431 25.41 21.27 -11.64
CA ARG A 431 24.95 21.64 -10.29
C ARG A 431 23.81 22.63 -10.37
N SER A 432 23.98 23.72 -11.13
CA SER A 432 22.96 24.74 -11.29
C SER A 432 21.64 24.17 -11.79
N TYR A 433 21.66 23.27 -12.77
CA TYR A 433 20.44 22.66 -13.30
C TYR A 433 19.78 21.69 -12.31
N PHE A 434 20.52 20.89 -11.55
CA PHE A 434 19.95 20.03 -10.52
C PHE A 434 19.33 20.82 -9.38
N GLU A 435 19.99 21.90 -8.92
CA GLU A 435 19.43 22.81 -7.91
C GLU A 435 18.13 23.45 -8.40
N GLN A 436 18.07 23.91 -9.65
CA GLN A 436 16.85 24.43 -10.26
C GLN A 436 15.76 23.37 -10.38
N ALA A 437 16.11 22.12 -10.72
CA ALA A 437 15.16 21.03 -10.81
C ALA A 437 14.53 20.70 -9.44
N ILE A 438 15.32 20.73 -8.35
CA ILE A 438 14.84 20.54 -6.98
C ILE A 438 13.94 21.69 -6.53
N ALA A 439 14.32 22.92 -6.86
CA ALA A 439 13.60 24.12 -6.44
C ALA A 439 12.30 24.37 -7.23
N ASP A 440 12.09 23.65 -8.32
CA ASP A 440 10.87 23.79 -9.12
C ASP A 440 9.66 23.28 -8.33
N LYS A 441 8.60 24.09 -8.26
CA LYS A 441 7.37 23.79 -7.52
C LYS A 441 6.62 22.55 -8.06
N ASN A 442 6.79 22.25 -9.36
CA ASN A 442 6.16 21.13 -10.04
C ASN A 442 7.09 19.90 -10.10
N ALA A 443 8.22 19.90 -9.40
CA ALA A 443 9.15 18.78 -9.39
C ALA A 443 8.55 17.59 -8.64
N ASP A 444 8.45 16.46 -9.32
CA ASP A 444 8.06 15.20 -8.69
C ASP A 444 9.19 14.63 -7.78
N SER A 445 8.81 13.75 -6.86
CA SER A 445 9.75 13.15 -5.89
C SER A 445 10.90 12.41 -6.56
N ALA A 446 10.66 11.76 -7.70
CA ALA A 446 11.68 11.04 -8.45
C ALA A 446 12.73 11.98 -9.03
N THR A 447 12.30 13.09 -9.64
CA THR A 447 13.19 14.14 -10.17
C THR A 447 14.02 14.77 -9.06
N LYS A 448 13.40 15.09 -7.90
CA LYS A 448 14.12 15.61 -6.73
C LYS A 448 15.15 14.62 -6.20
N ALA A 449 14.74 13.37 -5.99
CA ALA A 449 15.63 12.34 -5.43
C ALA A 449 16.86 12.11 -6.32
N TRP A 450 16.68 11.97 -7.62
CA TRP A 450 17.79 11.81 -8.54
C TRP A 450 18.67 13.07 -8.65
N SER A 451 18.08 14.27 -8.61
CA SER A 451 18.84 15.52 -8.59
C SER A 451 19.73 15.61 -7.36
N HIS A 452 19.24 15.27 -6.17
CA HIS A 452 20.03 15.18 -4.96
C HIS A 452 21.15 14.11 -5.06
N VAL A 453 20.86 12.94 -5.64
CA VAL A 453 21.88 11.91 -5.87
C VAL A 453 23.01 12.42 -6.77
N TYR A 454 22.66 13.13 -7.86
CA TYR A 454 23.69 13.68 -8.75
C TYR A 454 24.47 14.81 -8.12
N LEU A 455 23.84 15.70 -7.35
CA LEU A 455 24.55 16.72 -6.55
C LEU A 455 25.51 16.08 -5.56
N GLY A 456 25.10 15.06 -4.85
CA GLY A 456 25.98 14.32 -3.95
C GLY A 456 27.20 13.72 -4.67
N ARG A 457 27.00 13.17 -5.87
CA ARG A 457 28.11 12.66 -6.70
C ARG A 457 29.06 13.76 -7.17
N LEU A 458 28.54 14.93 -7.55
CA LEU A 458 29.36 16.06 -7.95
C LEU A 458 30.20 16.54 -6.77
N PHE A 459 29.63 16.72 -5.58
CA PHE A 459 30.34 17.09 -4.37
C PHE A 459 31.43 16.06 -3.98
N ASP A 460 31.14 14.76 -4.10
CA ASP A 460 32.14 13.72 -3.85
C ASP A 460 33.32 13.82 -4.83
N LEU A 461 33.07 14.08 -6.12
CA LEU A 461 34.11 14.25 -7.13
C LEU A 461 34.95 15.49 -6.90
N GLU A 462 34.41 16.53 -6.27
CA GLU A 462 35.11 17.77 -5.87
C GLU A 462 35.82 17.64 -4.51
N GLY A 463 35.62 16.53 -3.80
CA GLY A 463 36.18 16.29 -2.47
C GLY A 463 35.40 16.92 -1.33
N GLU A 464 34.21 17.43 -1.61
CA GLU A 464 33.32 18.07 -0.63
C GLU A 464 32.37 17.04 0.05
N ARG A 465 32.95 16.09 0.78
CA ARG A 465 32.23 14.97 1.36
C ARG A 465 31.06 15.37 2.25
N GLU A 466 31.21 16.41 3.07
CA GLU A 466 30.12 16.86 3.95
C GLU A 466 28.90 17.38 3.16
N SER A 467 29.14 18.08 2.06
CA SER A 467 28.10 18.53 1.15
C SER A 467 27.43 17.32 0.44
N ALA A 468 28.25 16.37 -0.01
CA ALA A 468 27.77 15.14 -0.62
C ALA A 468 26.84 14.35 0.33
N LEU A 469 27.23 14.19 1.60
CA LEU A 469 26.42 13.50 2.60
C LEU A 469 25.06 14.18 2.84
N ARG A 470 25.02 15.52 2.86
CA ARG A 470 23.75 16.26 2.97
C ARG A 470 22.83 15.97 1.80
N GLU A 471 23.34 15.97 0.59
CA GLU A 471 22.55 15.71 -0.61
C GLU A 471 22.05 14.26 -0.65
N TYR A 472 22.89 13.26 -0.35
CA TYR A 472 22.44 11.88 -0.27
C TYR A 472 21.42 11.67 0.85
N ALA A 473 21.57 12.33 1.99
CA ALA A 473 20.60 12.26 3.07
C ALA A 473 19.25 12.86 2.66
N ALA A 474 19.23 13.98 1.94
CA ALA A 474 18.03 14.58 1.37
C ALA A 474 17.32 13.61 0.40
N ALA A 475 18.09 12.95 -0.49
CA ALA A 475 17.53 11.93 -1.38
C ALA A 475 16.92 10.74 -0.61
N VAL A 476 17.56 10.30 0.48
CA VAL A 476 17.02 9.22 1.34
C VAL A 476 15.76 9.67 2.07
N GLN A 477 15.69 10.92 2.53
CA GLN A 477 14.51 11.46 3.20
C GLN A 477 13.28 11.50 2.30
N LEU A 478 13.45 11.71 0.99
CA LEU A 478 12.35 11.64 0.03
C LEU A 478 11.76 10.24 -0.10
N GLY A 479 12.49 9.20 0.31
CA GLY A 479 12.02 7.81 0.28
C GLY A 479 11.74 7.24 -1.12
N GLU A 480 12.05 8.00 -2.16
CA GLU A 480 11.73 7.68 -3.55
C GLU A 480 12.75 6.71 -4.16
N ASP A 481 12.28 5.55 -4.60
CA ASP A 481 13.14 4.51 -5.19
C ASP A 481 12.96 4.32 -6.71
N THR A 482 12.33 5.27 -7.36
CA THR A 482 12.16 5.23 -8.82
C THR A 482 13.53 5.08 -9.50
N ARG A 483 13.67 4.06 -10.32
CA ARG A 483 14.92 3.71 -11.03
C ARG A 483 16.13 3.54 -10.10
N GLY A 484 15.92 3.20 -8.81
CA GLY A 484 16.99 2.93 -7.84
C GLY A 484 17.63 4.16 -7.20
N ALA A 485 16.92 5.29 -7.12
CA ALA A 485 17.40 6.53 -6.51
C ALA A 485 17.76 6.34 -5.03
N LEU A 486 16.89 5.69 -4.25
CA LEU A 486 17.15 5.41 -2.83
C LEU A 486 18.38 4.52 -2.63
N ALA A 487 18.52 3.49 -3.45
CA ALA A 487 19.68 2.60 -3.40
C ALA A 487 20.98 3.35 -3.78
N ALA A 488 20.92 4.28 -4.77
CA ALA A 488 22.05 5.11 -5.15
C ALA A 488 22.44 6.09 -4.02
N ALA A 489 21.47 6.73 -3.38
CA ALA A 489 21.67 7.62 -2.25
C ALA A 489 22.29 6.89 -1.05
N LYS A 490 21.78 5.73 -0.66
CA LYS A 490 22.33 4.90 0.42
C LYS A 490 23.77 4.49 0.15
N ARG A 491 24.11 4.08 -1.09
CA ARG A 491 25.50 3.81 -1.47
C ARG A 491 26.38 5.06 -1.35
N GLY A 492 25.87 6.24 -1.73
CA GLY A 492 26.57 7.50 -1.58
C GLY A 492 26.82 7.89 -0.12
N LEU A 493 25.89 7.58 0.80
CA LEU A 493 26.12 7.76 2.25
C LEU A 493 27.22 6.84 2.79
N ASP A 494 27.27 5.59 2.32
CA ASP A 494 28.24 4.59 2.76
C ASP A 494 29.65 4.88 2.21
N LYS A 495 29.76 5.21 0.91
CA LYS A 495 31.05 5.44 0.23
C LYS A 495 30.99 6.63 -0.71
N PRO A 496 32.11 7.46 -0.80
CA PRO A 496 32.19 8.52 -1.77
C PRO A 496 32.05 8.00 -3.21
N PHE A 497 31.37 8.75 -4.04
CA PHE A 497 31.27 8.44 -5.47
C PHE A 497 32.60 8.64 -6.17
N GLY A 498 33.06 7.67 -6.96
CA GLY A 498 34.30 7.71 -7.71
C GLY A 498 35.55 7.23 -6.93
N GLU A 499 35.41 6.83 -5.67
CA GLU A 499 36.48 6.20 -4.93
C GLU A 499 36.85 4.85 -5.55
N LYS A 500 38.03 4.77 -6.18
CA LYS A 500 38.55 3.50 -6.70
C LYS A 500 38.82 2.57 -5.52
N LEU A 501 38.27 1.36 -5.53
CA LEU A 501 38.69 0.29 -4.65
C LEU A 501 40.22 0.18 -4.71
N ARG A 502 40.93 0.59 -3.66
CA ARG A 502 42.33 0.24 -3.54
C ARG A 502 42.41 -1.26 -3.40
N PRO A 503 43.20 -1.96 -4.24
CA PRO A 503 43.41 -3.38 -4.01
C PRO A 503 43.99 -3.52 -2.60
N GLU A 504 43.37 -4.32 -1.77
CA GLU A 504 43.92 -4.73 -0.48
C GLU A 504 45.32 -5.33 -0.72
N LYS A 505 46.29 -4.78 0.01
CA LYS A 505 47.66 -5.26 -0.01
C LYS A 505 47.82 -6.51 0.83
#